data_f39a22d772eb2e861f39bda1ff94845c
#
_entry.id   f39a22d772eb2e861f39bda1ff94845c
#
_cell.length_a   1.000
_cell.length_b   1.000
_cell.length_c   1.000
_cell.angle_alpha   90.00
_cell.angle_beta   90.00
_cell.angle_gamma   90.00
#
_symmetry.space_group_name_H-M   'P 1'
#
loop_
_entity.id
_entity.type
_entity.pdbx_description
1 polymer ?
#
loop_
_entity_poly.entity_id
_entity_poly.type
_entity_poly.pdbx_seq_one_letter_code
_entity_poly.pdbx_strand_id
1 'polypeptide(L)' 'QDNPPAAVAAVNKIIDSAQMLADYPTIGKRGRERGTRELVVVGLPYIVIYAVQREELVILRVLHTFMKYP' A
#
# COMPACT_ATOMS: atom_id res chain seq x y z
N GLN A 1 23.63 9.40 11.98
CA GLN A 1 23.36 9.00 11.64
C GLN A 1 22.26 8.82 11.42
N ASP A 2 21.91 9.19 11.21
CA ASP A 2 21.01 9.09 10.74
C ASP A 2 20.19 8.11 10.96
N ASN A 3 19.19 7.98 10.52
CA ASN A 3 18.26 7.03 10.77
C ASN A 3 17.91 6.23 9.57
N PRO A 4 18.91 5.89 8.80
CA PRO A 4 18.67 5.08 7.61
C PRO A 4 17.91 3.80 7.94
N PRO A 5 18.19 3.13 9.08
CA PRO A 5 17.46 1.88 9.33
C PRO A 5 15.96 2.04 9.41
N ALA A 6 15.47 3.15 9.97
CA ALA A 6 14.02 3.34 10.06
C ALA A 6 13.41 3.57 8.69
N ALA A 7 14.07 4.37 7.85
CA ALA A 7 13.58 4.63 6.50
C ALA A 7 13.61 3.36 5.67
N VAL A 8 14.68 2.60 5.77
CA VAL A 8 14.81 1.35 5.03
C VAL A 8 13.73 0.36 5.48
N ALA A 9 13.48 0.29 6.79
CA ALA A 9 12.47 -0.62 7.30
C ALA A 9 11.08 -0.25 6.77
N ALA A 10 10.78 1.05 6.69
CA ALA A 10 9.50 1.49 6.17
C ALA A 10 9.34 1.10 4.70
N VAL A 11 10.38 1.34 3.90
CA VAL A 11 10.35 0.98 2.49
C VAL A 11 10.17 -0.52 2.33
N ASN A 12 10.88 -1.31 3.13
CA ASN A 12 10.80 -2.76 3.04
C ASN A 12 9.40 -3.25 3.39
N LYS A 13 8.75 -2.65 4.38
CA LYS A 13 7.39 -3.05 4.72
C LYS A 13 6.40 -2.72 3.61
N ILE A 14 6.60 -1.60 2.93
CA ILE A 14 5.76 -1.25 1.80
C ILE A 14 5.97 -2.25 0.65
N ILE A 15 7.22 -2.60 0.39
CA ILE A 15 7.54 -3.58 -0.65
C ILE A 15 6.95 -4.94 -0.30
N ASP A 16 7.06 -5.36 0.97
CA ASP A 16 6.49 -6.63 1.40
C ASP A 16 4.98 -6.64 1.21
N SER A 17 4.33 -5.51 1.51
CA SER A 17 2.89 -5.40 1.31
C SER A 17 2.53 -5.54 -0.17
N ALA A 18 3.32 -4.92 -1.04
CA ALA A 18 3.07 -5.02 -2.48
C ALA A 18 3.24 -6.46 -2.96
N GLN A 19 4.25 -7.16 -2.45
CA GLN A 19 4.47 -8.55 -2.82
C GLN A 19 3.32 -9.43 -2.33
N MET A 20 2.84 -9.18 -1.12
CA MET A 20 1.70 -9.91 -0.60
C MET A 20 0.47 -9.69 -1.47
N LEU A 21 0.28 -8.46 -1.94
CA LEU A 21 -0.85 -8.15 -2.82
C LEU A 21 -0.73 -8.86 -4.16
N ALA A 22 0.48 -9.09 -4.63
CA ALA A 22 0.66 -9.83 -5.87
C ALA A 22 0.14 -11.26 -5.73
N ASP A 23 0.31 -11.85 -4.53
CA ASP A 23 -0.17 -13.20 -4.27
C ASP A 23 -1.65 -13.22 -3.89
N TYR A 24 -2.12 -12.18 -3.20
CA TYR A 24 -3.49 -12.12 -2.67
C TYR A 24 -4.10 -10.77 -3.00
N PRO A 25 -4.43 -10.52 -4.27
CA PRO A 25 -4.81 -9.17 -4.68
C PRO A 25 -6.13 -8.67 -4.10
N THR A 26 -6.95 -9.53 -3.56
CA THR A 26 -8.24 -9.10 -3.04
C THR A 26 -8.26 -8.91 -1.52
N ILE A 27 -7.11 -8.97 -0.85
CA ILE A 27 -7.11 -8.83 0.60
C ILE A 27 -7.35 -7.39 1.04
N GLY A 28 -7.07 -6.40 0.19
CA GLY A 28 -7.39 -5.03 0.53
C GLY A 28 -8.89 -4.81 0.47
N LYS A 29 -9.37 -3.86 1.27
CA LYS A 29 -10.79 -3.52 1.21
C LYS A 29 -11.08 -2.67 -0.02
N ARG A 30 -12.32 -2.58 -0.40
CA ARG A 30 -12.71 -1.74 -1.53
C ARG A 30 -12.33 -0.30 -1.23
N GLY A 31 -11.73 0.36 -2.23
CA GLY A 31 -11.35 1.75 -2.10
C GLY A 31 -12.52 2.69 -2.36
N ARG A 32 -12.26 3.97 -2.16
CA ARG A 32 -13.28 4.99 -2.38
C ARG A 32 -13.65 5.09 -3.84
N GLU A 33 -12.64 4.96 -4.70
CA GLU A 33 -12.90 5.05 -6.13
C GLU A 33 -13.17 3.67 -6.69
N ARG A 34 -14.03 3.65 -7.69
CA ARG A 34 -14.43 2.41 -8.31
C ARG A 34 -13.21 1.71 -8.89
N GLY A 35 -13.16 0.42 -8.67
CA GLY A 35 -12.06 -0.39 -9.21
C GLY A 35 -10.79 -0.34 -8.41
N THR A 36 -10.78 0.36 -7.27
CA THR A 36 -9.59 0.44 -6.44
C THR A 36 -9.79 -0.34 -5.16
N ARG A 37 -8.65 -0.66 -4.53
CA ARG A 37 -8.61 -1.28 -3.22
C ARG A 37 -7.57 -0.59 -2.36
N GLU A 38 -7.68 -0.76 -1.06
CA GLU A 38 -6.81 -0.12 -0.09
C GLU A 38 -6.30 -1.16 0.88
N LEU A 39 -5.00 -1.11 1.14
CA LEU A 39 -4.37 -1.97 2.13
C LEU A 39 -3.57 -1.12 3.11
N VAL A 40 -3.88 -1.26 4.40
CA VAL A 40 -3.11 -0.59 5.43
C VAL A 40 -1.82 -1.37 5.64
N VAL A 41 -0.69 -0.67 5.63
CA VAL A 41 0.60 -1.29 5.88
C VAL A 41 0.76 -1.49 7.39
N VAL A 42 0.93 -2.73 7.80
CA VAL A 42 0.97 -3.06 9.23
C VAL A 42 2.14 -2.36 9.90
N GLY A 43 1.85 -1.65 10.99
CA GLY A 43 2.88 -1.01 11.79
C GLY A 43 3.38 0.32 11.25
N LEU A 44 2.79 0.81 10.16
CA LEU A 44 3.18 2.08 9.55
C LEU A 44 1.92 2.90 9.27
N PRO A 45 2.06 4.22 9.24
CA PRO A 45 0.89 5.07 8.98
C PRO A 45 0.66 5.28 7.48
N TYR A 46 0.65 4.20 6.71
CA TYR A 46 0.50 4.29 5.26
C TYR A 46 -0.62 3.38 4.78
N ILE A 47 -1.28 3.83 3.73
CA ILE A 47 -2.30 3.05 3.02
C ILE A 47 -1.85 2.94 1.57
N VAL A 48 -1.82 1.72 1.06
CA VAL A 48 -1.50 1.47 -0.34
C VAL A 48 -2.83 1.39 -1.10
N ILE A 49 -2.98 2.25 -2.11
CA ILE A 49 -4.14 2.25 -2.97
C ILE A 49 -3.73 1.61 -4.28
N TYR A 50 -4.45 0.57 -4.68
CA TYR A 50 -4.05 -0.23 -5.82
C TYR A 50 -5.27 -0.67 -6.60
N ALA A 51 -5.02 -1.16 -7.79
CA ALA A 51 -6.04 -1.76 -8.64
C ALA A 51 -5.47 -3.02 -9.26
N VAL A 52 -6.35 -3.95 -9.60
CA VAL A 52 -5.96 -5.15 -10.34
C VAL A 52 -6.60 -5.03 -11.71
N GLN A 53 -5.78 -5.01 -12.76
CA GLN A 53 -6.24 -4.84 -14.12
C GLN A 53 -5.56 -5.89 -14.98
N ARG A 54 -6.36 -6.71 -15.66
CA ARG A 54 -5.82 -7.70 -16.59
C ARG A 54 -4.75 -8.55 -15.92
N GLU A 55 -5.00 -8.98 -14.71
CA GLU A 55 -4.09 -9.80 -13.92
C GLU A 55 -2.81 -9.09 -13.52
N GLU A 56 -2.77 -7.76 -13.66
CA GLU A 56 -1.66 -6.96 -13.18
C GLU A 56 -2.07 -6.17 -11.95
N LEU A 57 -1.17 -6.13 -11.00
CA LEU A 57 -1.35 -5.30 -9.81
C LEU A 57 -0.71 -3.96 -10.07
N VAL A 58 -1.48 -2.90 -9.97
CA VAL A 58 -0.99 -1.54 -10.19
C VAL A 58 -1.12 -0.76 -8.89
N ILE A 59 0.01 -0.30 -8.37
CA ILE A 59 0.00 0.56 -7.19
C ILE A 59 -0.25 1.99 -7.69
N LEU A 60 -1.36 2.56 -7.26
CA LEU A 60 -1.75 3.89 -7.71
C LEU A 60 -1.20 4.97 -6.81
N ARG A 61 -1.18 4.74 -5.51
CA ARG A 61 -0.75 5.72 -4.52
C ARG A 61 -0.35 5.05 -3.24
N VAL A 62 0.51 5.72 -2.48
CA VAL A 62 0.76 5.38 -1.10
C VAL A 62 0.46 6.64 -0.31
N LEU A 63 -0.53 6.60 0.57
CA LEU A 63 -0.97 7.75 1.34
C LEU A 63 -0.61 7.59 2.80
N HIS A 64 -0.24 8.71 3.40
CA HIS A 64 -0.05 8.76 4.85
C HIS A 64 -1.43 8.85 5.50
N THR A 65 -1.66 8.07 6.56
CA THR A 65 -2.99 7.96 7.15
C THR A 65 -3.47 9.26 7.79
N PHE A 66 -2.54 10.18 8.13
CA PHE A 66 -2.92 11.46 8.71
C PHE A 66 -3.29 12.50 7.67
N MET A 67 -3.07 12.21 6.40
CA MET A 67 -3.46 13.15 5.35
C MET A 67 -4.93 12.97 5.03
N LYS A 68 -5.57 14.08 4.70
CA LYS A 68 -6.96 13.98 4.29
C LYS A 68 -7.04 13.29 2.95
N TYR A 69 -7.87 12.31 2.90
CA TYR A 69 -8.13 11.58 1.68
C TYR A 69 -9.17 12.37 0.89
N PRO A 70 -8.86 12.78 -0.31
CA PRO A 70 -9.82 13.54 -1.13
C PRO A 70 -11.01 12.72 -1.53
#